data_23f7cf82301ee9b5973564261e967f1f
#
_entry.id   23f7cf82301ee9b5973564261e967f1f
#
_cell.length_a   1.000
_cell.length_b   1.000
_cell.length_c   1.000
_cell.angle_alpha   90.00
_cell.angle_beta   90.00
_cell.angle_gamma   90.00
#
_symmetry.space_group_name_H-M   'P 1'
#
loop_
_entity.id
_entity.type
_entity.pdbx_description
1 polymer ?
#
loop_
_entity_poly.entity_id
_entity_poly.type
_entity_poly.pdbx_seq_one_letter_code
_entity_poly.pdbx_strand_id
1 'polypeptide(L)' 'MPTETYGCRYCGDPWPCGPARLALLVGFKGDRVGLMMYLAVHLQRALEALPHQHPALIVGQILYWVPRRR' A
#
# COMPACT_ATOMS: atom_id res chain seq x y z
N MET A 1 -0.57 8.07 -6.90
CA MET A 1 -1.31 8.31 -5.64
C MET A 1 -2.61 7.54 -5.66
N PRO A 2 -3.02 6.97 -4.55
CA PRO A 2 -4.31 6.29 -4.50
C PRO A 2 -5.46 7.30 -4.49
N THR A 3 -6.64 6.82 -4.90
CA THR A 3 -7.86 7.58 -4.77
C THR A 3 -8.35 7.54 -3.31
N GLU A 4 -9.46 8.21 -3.03
CA GLU A 4 -10.04 8.21 -1.68
C GLU A 4 -10.42 6.81 -1.23
N THR A 5 -10.76 5.92 -2.16
CA THR A 5 -11.12 4.54 -1.85
C THR A 5 -9.94 3.58 -1.98
N TYR A 6 -8.74 4.13 -2.09
CA TYR A 6 -7.50 3.37 -2.26
C TYR A 6 -7.51 2.46 -3.47
N GLY A 7 -8.11 2.95 -4.57
CA GLY A 7 -7.92 2.36 -5.87
C GLY A 7 -6.87 3.13 -6.66
N CYS A 8 -6.30 2.50 -7.67
CA CYS A 8 -5.36 3.18 -8.55
C CYS A 8 -6.10 4.10 -9.51
N ARG A 9 -5.61 5.34 -9.66
CA ARG A 9 -6.25 6.32 -10.55
C ARG A 9 -6.18 5.91 -12.00
N TYR A 10 -5.15 5.16 -12.38
CA TYR A 10 -4.90 4.88 -13.79
C TYR A 10 -5.42 3.52 -14.23
N CYS A 11 -5.32 2.50 -13.40
CA CYS A 11 -5.71 1.16 -13.79
C CYS A 11 -6.93 0.63 -13.05
N GLY A 12 -7.41 1.33 -12.04
CA GLY A 12 -8.58 0.94 -11.27
C GLY A 12 -8.36 -0.21 -10.29
N ASP A 13 -7.17 -0.79 -10.28
CA ASP A 13 -6.84 -1.86 -9.34
C ASP A 13 -6.63 -1.31 -7.93
N PRO A 14 -6.75 -2.15 -6.89
CA PRO A 14 -6.45 -1.70 -5.53
C PRO A 14 -5.03 -1.16 -5.42
N TRP A 15 -4.88 -0.05 -4.76
CA TRP A 15 -3.56 0.53 -4.51
C TRP A 15 -2.87 -0.25 -3.37
N PRO A 16 -1.57 -0.53 -3.44
CA PRO A 16 -0.67 -0.20 -4.53
C PRO A 16 -0.77 -1.19 -5.69
N CYS A 17 -0.94 -0.67 -6.88
CA CYS A 17 -0.92 -1.49 -8.09
C CYS A 17 0.51 -1.80 -8.51
N GLY A 18 0.69 -2.59 -9.57
CA GLY A 18 2.01 -2.99 -10.03
C GLY A 18 2.99 -1.85 -10.20
N PRO A 19 2.68 -0.82 -11.01
CA PRO A 19 3.58 0.32 -11.17
C PRO A 19 3.86 1.07 -9.87
N ALA A 20 2.86 1.20 -9.01
CA ALA A 20 3.05 1.88 -7.72
C ALA A 20 3.98 1.07 -6.81
N ARG A 21 3.82 -0.25 -6.79
CA ARG A 21 4.69 -1.13 -6.00
C ARG A 21 6.14 -0.99 -6.44
N LEU A 22 6.36 -0.99 -7.75
CA LEU A 22 7.71 -0.85 -8.29
C LEU A 22 8.30 0.51 -7.92
N ALA A 23 7.53 1.57 -8.04
CA ALA A 23 7.99 2.91 -7.69
C ALA A 23 8.38 3.00 -6.22
N LEU A 24 7.60 2.38 -5.34
CA LEU A 24 7.90 2.37 -3.92
C LEU A 24 9.18 1.58 -3.61
N LEU A 25 9.36 0.43 -4.26
CA LEU A 25 10.55 -0.38 -4.05
C LEU A 25 11.81 0.37 -4.51
N VAL A 26 11.73 1.08 -5.62
CA VAL A 26 12.85 1.87 -6.12
C VAL A 26 13.11 3.07 -5.21
N GLY A 27 12.05 3.78 -4.81
CA GLY A 27 12.19 4.99 -3.99
C GLY A 27 12.73 4.70 -2.60
N PHE A 28 12.44 3.53 -2.05
CA PHE A 28 12.90 3.14 -0.72
C PHE A 28 13.96 2.03 -0.79
N LYS A 29 14.69 1.96 -1.88
CA LYS A 29 15.73 0.95 -2.03
C LYS A 29 16.74 1.07 -0.89
N GLY A 30 16.95 -0.03 -0.17
CA GLY A 30 17.85 -0.06 0.97
C GLY A 30 17.27 0.51 2.26
N ASP A 31 16.03 0.99 2.23
CA ASP A 31 15.38 1.60 3.40
C ASP A 31 14.04 0.90 3.68
N ARG A 32 14.13 -0.33 4.20
CA ARG A 32 12.93 -1.10 4.51
C ARG A 32 12.10 -0.44 5.59
N VAL A 33 12.76 0.10 6.60
CA VAL A 33 12.05 0.73 7.71
C VAL A 33 11.26 1.94 7.20
N GLY A 34 11.88 2.76 6.37
CA GLY A 34 11.19 3.90 5.79
C GLY A 34 9.98 3.51 4.96
N LEU A 35 10.14 2.44 4.14
CA LEU A 35 9.03 1.93 3.35
C LEU A 35 7.88 1.46 4.23
N MET A 36 8.18 0.70 5.27
CA MET A 36 7.14 0.19 6.16
C MET A 36 6.43 1.31 6.90
N MET A 37 7.17 2.33 7.31
CA MET A 37 6.56 3.49 7.97
C MET A 37 5.65 4.27 7.03
N TYR A 38 6.09 4.44 5.78
CA TYR A 38 5.27 5.09 4.78
C TYR A 38 3.96 4.33 4.54
N LEU A 39 4.08 3.01 4.40
CA LEU A 39 2.91 2.16 4.19
C LEU A 39 2.00 2.11 5.41
N ALA A 40 2.56 2.21 6.61
CA ALA A 40 1.76 2.20 7.84
C ALA A 40 0.84 3.42 7.89
N VAL A 41 1.31 4.59 7.45
CA VAL A 41 0.48 5.79 7.37
C VAL A 41 -0.67 5.56 6.40
N HIS A 42 -0.39 4.97 5.24
CA HIS A 42 -1.43 4.68 4.28
C HIS A 42 -2.38 3.59 4.77
N LEU A 43 -1.88 2.62 5.52
CA LEU A 43 -2.73 1.60 6.12
C LEU A 43 -3.76 2.22 7.05
N GLN A 44 -3.32 3.15 7.91
CA GLN A 44 -4.23 3.83 8.81
C GLN A 44 -5.30 4.60 8.03
N ARG A 45 -4.89 5.31 6.99
CA ARG A 45 -5.83 6.06 6.16
C ARG A 45 -6.80 5.15 5.43
N ALA A 46 -6.30 4.00 4.95
CA ALA A 46 -7.16 3.04 4.26
C ALA A 46 -8.20 2.45 5.21
N LEU A 47 -7.81 2.16 6.44
CA LEU A 47 -8.76 1.65 7.43
C LEU A 47 -9.88 2.65 7.72
N GLU A 48 -9.54 3.94 7.73
CA GLU A 48 -10.53 4.99 7.92
C GLU A 48 -11.41 5.21 6.70
N ALA A 49 -10.81 5.09 5.51
CA ALA A 49 -11.52 5.32 4.26
C ALA A 49 -12.42 4.15 3.86
N LEU A 50 -12.11 2.94 4.32
CA LEU A 50 -12.80 1.72 3.93
C LEU A 50 -13.35 0.98 5.15
N PRO A 51 -14.21 1.63 5.97
CA PRO A 51 -14.69 0.99 7.21
C PRO A 51 -15.58 -0.21 6.96
N HIS A 52 -16.09 -0.37 5.74
CA HIS A 52 -16.96 -1.48 5.38
C HIS A 52 -16.18 -2.74 5.00
N GLN A 53 -14.86 -2.64 4.83
CA GLN A 53 -14.04 -3.79 4.50
C GLN A 53 -13.41 -4.38 5.76
N HIS A 54 -13.19 -5.70 5.72
CA HIS A 54 -12.51 -6.36 6.82
C HIS A 54 -11.07 -5.85 6.92
N PRO A 55 -10.61 -5.48 8.13
CA PRO A 55 -9.26 -4.94 8.29
C PRO A 55 -8.14 -5.84 7.73
N ALA A 56 -8.31 -7.17 7.82
CA ALA A 56 -7.31 -8.10 7.32
C ALA A 56 -7.12 -7.95 5.81
N LEU A 57 -8.18 -7.65 5.06
CA LEU A 57 -8.07 -7.44 3.61
C LEU A 57 -7.29 -6.17 3.32
N ILE A 58 -7.49 -5.14 4.11
CA ILE A 58 -6.79 -3.87 3.93
C ILE A 58 -5.31 -4.03 4.26
N VAL A 59 -5.00 -4.72 5.35
CA VAL A 59 -3.61 -5.01 5.72
C VAL A 59 -2.92 -5.79 4.61
N GLY A 60 -3.58 -6.80 4.05
CA GLY A 60 -3.03 -7.57 2.95
C GLY A 60 -2.76 -6.72 1.72
N GLN A 61 -3.70 -5.83 1.39
CA GLN A 61 -3.55 -4.94 0.25
C GLN A 61 -2.37 -4.00 0.40
N ILE A 62 -2.16 -3.44 1.58
CA ILE A 62 -1.17 -2.39 1.79
C ILE A 62 0.22 -2.93 2.13
N LEU A 63 0.29 -4.00 2.91
CA LEU A 63 1.57 -4.44 3.48
C LEU A 63 2.09 -5.76 2.93
N TYR A 64 1.24 -6.72 2.62
CA TYR A 64 1.69 -8.08 2.33
C TYR A 64 2.31 -8.26 0.94
N TRP A 65 2.24 -7.25 0.09
CA TRP A 65 2.91 -7.30 -1.20
C TRP A 65 4.41 -7.03 -1.11
N VAL A 66 4.86 -6.46 0.01
CA VAL A 66 6.27 -6.10 0.18
C VAL A 66 7.12 -7.38 0.21
N PRO A 67 8.17 -7.48 -0.62
CA PRO A 67 9.02 -8.66 -0.62
C PRO A 67 9.70 -8.86 0.73
N ARG A 68 9.72 -10.10 1.18
CA ARG A 68 10.37 -10.43 2.43
C ARG A 68 11.85 -10.71 2.20
N ARG A 69 12.67 -10.19 3.09
CA ARG A 69 14.08 -10.54 3.06
C ARG A 69 14.28 -11.91 3.64
N ARG A 70 15.30 -12.55 3.14
CA ARG A 70 15.67 -13.88 3.61
C ARG A 70 16.91 -13.79 4.44
#